data_8bb0c6598393ad01373110850f996afd
#
_entry.id   8bb0c6598393ad01373110850f996afd
#
_cell.length_a   1.000
_cell.length_b   1.000
_cell.length_c   1.000
_cell.angle_alpha   90.00
_cell.angle_beta   90.00
_cell.angle_gamma   90.00
#
_symmetry.space_group_name_H-M   'P 1'
#
loop_
_entity.id
_entity.type
_entity.pdbx_description
1 polymer ?
#
loop_
_entity_poly.entity_id
_entity_poly.type
_entity_poly.pdbx_seq_one_letter_code
_entity_poly.pdbx_strand_id
1 'polypeptide(L)'
;MYLKAGDTLLLEELLYGLMLVSGNDAALAVAHCVSGDTASFVELMNETAARLGMRHSHFSNPNGLDAGDHYSSAGDMAKLTAYALEKEAFRRIVSTTSITIGERYLANHNKLLKLYDGCLGVKTGYTKAAGRTLVSAAEREGLTLVCVTLCDGDDWNDHMALLDYGFSLCRMETAAPAGRVLASVQVRGGSSARVPLMADEDLRYPLMGEEKLTVVAETPVSVPAPVVPGQVIGKARAYLAGEEVASVDLVAAAPSARVEFQEESSIFERFFG
;
A
#
# COMPACT_ATOMS: atom_id res chain seq x y z
N MET A 1 19.83 -7.68 -19.46
CA MET A 1 19.18 -8.93 -19.94
C MET A 1 19.80 -9.46 -21.23
N TYR A 2 20.59 -8.64 -21.90
CA TYR A 2 21.16 -8.95 -23.23
C TYR A 2 20.07 -9.26 -24.27
N LEU A 3 19.08 -8.37 -24.35
CA LEU A 3 17.98 -8.48 -25.33
C LEU A 3 18.51 -8.32 -26.75
N LYS A 4 17.96 -9.13 -27.67
CA LYS A 4 18.31 -9.10 -29.09
C LYS A 4 17.11 -8.70 -29.93
N ALA A 5 17.36 -8.15 -31.10
CA ALA A 5 16.29 -7.90 -32.07
C ALA A 5 15.58 -9.21 -32.43
N GLY A 6 14.25 -9.21 -32.32
CA GLY A 6 13.40 -10.38 -32.54
C GLY A 6 13.05 -11.17 -31.27
N ASP A 7 13.63 -10.85 -30.10
CA ASP A 7 13.19 -11.43 -28.83
C ASP A 7 11.74 -11.03 -28.54
N THR A 8 10.94 -11.99 -28.07
CA THR A 8 9.57 -11.76 -27.62
C THR A 8 9.48 -12.14 -26.14
N LEU A 9 9.11 -11.19 -25.30
CA LEU A 9 9.02 -11.32 -23.85
C LEU A 9 7.73 -10.68 -23.35
N LEU A 10 7.21 -11.19 -22.24
CA LEU A 10 6.13 -10.53 -21.50
C LEU A 10 6.65 -9.27 -20.82
N LEU A 11 5.77 -8.27 -20.62
CA LEU A 11 6.12 -7.07 -19.86
C LEU A 11 6.64 -7.42 -18.45
N GLU A 12 6.01 -8.38 -17.78
CA GLU A 12 6.45 -8.84 -16.47
C GLU A 12 7.87 -9.42 -16.49
N GLU A 13 8.26 -10.14 -17.53
CA GLU A 13 9.61 -10.68 -17.70
C GLU A 13 10.66 -9.57 -17.86
N LEU A 14 10.30 -8.49 -18.57
CA LEU A 14 11.12 -7.28 -18.66
C LEU A 14 11.26 -6.58 -17.31
N LEU A 15 10.18 -6.53 -16.51
CA LEU A 15 10.22 -5.95 -15.16
C LEU A 15 11.11 -6.76 -14.22
N TYR A 16 11.12 -8.09 -14.30
CA TYR A 16 12.11 -8.90 -13.58
C TYR A 16 13.55 -8.57 -13.99
N GLY A 17 13.79 -8.44 -15.29
CA GLY A 17 15.12 -8.05 -15.80
C GLY A 17 15.57 -6.67 -15.34
N LEU A 18 14.64 -5.71 -15.32
CA LEU A 18 14.87 -4.36 -14.82
C LEU A 18 15.19 -4.37 -13.32
N MET A 19 14.36 -5.03 -12.51
CA MET A 19 14.45 -4.92 -11.05
C MET A 19 15.56 -5.80 -10.45
N LEU A 20 15.77 -7.03 -10.93
CA LEU A 20 16.72 -7.96 -10.36
C LEU A 20 18.17 -7.68 -10.79
N VAL A 21 18.37 -7.45 -12.08
CA VAL A 21 19.72 -7.32 -12.66
C VAL A 21 20.02 -5.94 -13.25
N SER A 22 19.13 -4.95 -13.01
CA SER A 22 19.30 -3.58 -13.51
C SER A 22 19.51 -3.50 -15.02
N GLY A 23 18.73 -4.29 -15.79
CA GLY A 23 18.83 -4.37 -17.24
C GLY A 23 18.48 -3.03 -17.90
N ASN A 24 19.49 -2.29 -18.42
CA ASN A 24 19.25 -1.05 -19.15
C ASN A 24 18.43 -1.27 -20.42
N ASP A 25 18.66 -2.38 -21.10
CA ASP A 25 17.89 -2.84 -22.25
C ASP A 25 16.43 -3.14 -21.88
N ALA A 26 16.19 -3.77 -20.73
CA ALA A 26 14.85 -4.00 -20.21
C ALA A 26 14.13 -2.68 -19.86
N ALA A 27 14.84 -1.71 -19.24
CA ALA A 27 14.28 -0.39 -18.94
C ALA A 27 13.79 0.34 -20.20
N LEU A 28 14.62 0.33 -21.26
CA LEU A 28 14.26 0.91 -22.56
C LEU A 28 13.08 0.17 -23.22
N ALA A 29 13.06 -1.18 -23.15
CA ALA A 29 11.98 -1.97 -23.70
C ALA A 29 10.66 -1.71 -22.97
N VAL A 30 10.67 -1.58 -21.62
CA VAL A 30 9.51 -1.19 -20.83
C VAL A 30 9.02 0.19 -21.22
N ALA A 31 9.92 1.18 -21.36
CA ALA A 31 9.57 2.52 -21.76
C ALA A 31 8.84 2.55 -23.14
N HIS A 32 9.38 1.83 -24.12
CA HIS A 32 8.76 1.69 -25.43
C HIS A 32 7.41 0.96 -25.37
N CYS A 33 7.30 -0.09 -24.56
CA CYS A 33 6.05 -0.84 -24.41
C CYS A 33 4.93 0.00 -23.81
N VAL A 34 5.24 0.86 -22.83
CA VAL A 34 4.24 1.65 -22.08
C VAL A 34 3.86 2.93 -22.81
N SER A 35 4.82 3.64 -23.40
CA SER A 35 4.62 5.01 -23.92
C SER A 35 4.98 5.17 -25.41
N GLY A 36 5.38 4.09 -26.07
CA GLY A 36 5.78 4.13 -27.48
C GLY A 36 7.21 4.61 -27.73
N ASP A 37 7.73 5.50 -26.88
CA ASP A 37 9.09 6.01 -26.94
C ASP A 37 9.63 6.40 -25.56
N THR A 38 10.95 6.63 -25.50
CA THR A 38 11.65 6.95 -24.25
C THR A 38 11.31 8.34 -23.70
N ALA A 39 11.09 9.33 -24.57
CA ALA A 39 10.83 10.70 -24.14
C ALA A 39 9.45 10.79 -23.47
N SER A 40 8.41 10.25 -24.09
CA SER A 40 7.06 10.18 -23.52
C SER A 40 7.05 9.40 -22.21
N PHE A 41 7.88 8.34 -22.07
CA PHE A 41 7.99 7.62 -20.82
C PHE A 41 8.63 8.45 -19.70
N VAL A 42 9.67 9.22 -20.03
CA VAL A 42 10.32 10.14 -19.08
C VAL A 42 9.35 11.24 -18.61
N GLU A 43 8.52 11.78 -19.50
CA GLU A 43 7.44 12.69 -19.10
C GLU A 43 6.49 12.05 -18.09
N LEU A 44 6.05 10.81 -18.35
CA LEU A 44 5.18 10.05 -17.44
C LEU A 44 5.85 9.77 -16.09
N MET A 45 7.18 9.50 -16.07
CA MET A 45 7.95 9.38 -14.82
C MET A 45 7.90 10.68 -14.01
N ASN A 46 8.14 11.83 -14.64
CA ASN A 46 8.13 13.13 -13.97
C ASN A 46 6.73 13.56 -13.52
N GLU A 47 5.69 13.29 -14.30
CA GLU A 47 4.29 13.50 -13.89
C GLU A 47 3.94 12.65 -12.65
N THR A 48 4.39 11.40 -12.63
CA THR A 48 4.19 10.51 -11.47
C THR A 48 4.94 11.02 -10.25
N ALA A 49 6.19 11.48 -10.41
CA ALA A 49 6.96 12.10 -9.34
C ALA A 49 6.25 13.33 -8.77
N ALA A 50 5.74 14.20 -9.62
CA ALA A 50 4.97 15.38 -9.21
C ALA A 50 3.70 15.00 -8.43
N ARG A 51 2.94 14.01 -8.91
CA ARG A 51 1.73 13.50 -8.24
C ARG A 51 2.02 12.92 -6.87
N LEU A 52 3.19 12.27 -6.68
CA LEU A 52 3.63 11.71 -5.41
C LEU A 52 4.29 12.76 -4.49
N GLY A 53 4.40 14.01 -4.93
CA GLY A 53 5.03 15.08 -4.16
C GLY A 53 6.55 14.90 -4.01
N MET A 54 7.21 14.33 -5.00
CA MET A 54 8.67 14.17 -5.06
C MET A 54 9.32 15.47 -5.55
N ARG A 55 9.41 16.45 -4.65
CA ARG A 55 9.81 17.83 -5.01
C ARG A 55 11.31 17.99 -5.29
N HIS A 56 12.12 16.99 -4.97
CA HIS A 56 13.57 16.97 -5.12
C HIS A 56 14.02 15.86 -6.08
N SER A 57 13.22 15.61 -7.12
CA SER A 57 13.50 14.58 -8.11
C SER A 57 13.17 15.04 -9.50
N HIS A 58 14.03 14.70 -10.45
CA HIS A 58 13.80 14.85 -11.88
C HIS A 58 14.44 13.70 -12.63
N PHE A 59 13.70 13.11 -13.54
CA PHE A 59 14.12 11.97 -14.35
C PHE A 59 14.36 12.41 -15.78
N SER A 60 15.53 12.02 -16.35
CA SER A 60 15.93 12.35 -17.74
C SER A 60 16.03 11.10 -18.62
N ASN A 61 15.98 9.92 -18.01
CA ASN A 61 15.99 8.64 -18.71
C ASN A 61 15.37 7.53 -17.85
N PRO A 62 14.93 6.40 -18.46
CA PRO A 62 14.24 5.33 -17.73
C PRO A 62 15.20 4.34 -17.03
N ASN A 63 16.49 4.38 -17.30
CA ASN A 63 17.46 3.39 -16.83
C ASN A 63 18.39 3.88 -15.71
N GLY A 64 18.32 5.18 -15.34
CA GLY A 64 19.05 5.73 -14.21
C GLY A 64 20.53 6.02 -14.50
N LEU A 65 20.93 6.14 -15.77
CA LEU A 65 22.27 6.58 -16.12
C LEU A 65 22.45 8.08 -15.86
N ASP A 66 23.68 8.48 -15.53
CA ASP A 66 24.01 9.87 -15.23
C ASP A 66 23.61 10.82 -16.37
N ALA A 67 22.90 11.88 -16.03
CA ALA A 67 22.58 13.02 -16.89
C ALA A 67 22.56 14.29 -16.02
N GLY A 68 22.79 15.46 -16.63
CA GLY A 68 23.02 16.70 -15.87
C GLY A 68 21.83 17.14 -15.00
N ASP A 69 20.63 16.75 -15.37
CA ASP A 69 19.38 17.06 -14.70
C ASP A 69 18.65 15.81 -14.14
N HIS A 70 19.35 14.66 -14.04
CA HIS A 70 18.83 13.43 -13.46
C HIS A 70 19.22 13.32 -12.00
N TYR A 71 18.28 13.60 -11.08
CA TYR A 71 18.54 13.60 -9.64
C TYR A 71 17.32 13.15 -8.84
N SER A 72 17.60 12.74 -7.60
CA SER A 72 16.56 12.44 -6.61
C SER A 72 17.10 12.70 -5.19
N SER A 73 16.25 12.55 -4.18
CA SER A 73 16.59 12.56 -2.77
C SER A 73 16.17 11.26 -2.08
N ALA A 74 16.80 10.95 -0.94
CA ALA A 74 16.43 9.78 -0.14
C ALA A 74 14.95 9.82 0.25
N GLY A 75 14.43 10.97 0.67
CA GLY A 75 13.03 11.15 1.05
C GLY A 75 12.05 10.92 -0.11
N ASP A 76 12.39 11.38 -1.32
CA ASP A 76 11.52 11.16 -2.50
C ASP A 76 11.55 9.70 -2.96
N MET A 77 12.72 9.04 -2.91
CA MET A 77 12.82 7.62 -3.21
C MET A 77 12.07 6.76 -2.19
N ALA A 78 12.03 7.18 -0.92
CA ALA A 78 11.21 6.52 0.11
C ALA A 78 9.71 6.64 -0.20
N LYS A 79 9.22 7.82 -0.59
CA LYS A 79 7.82 8.04 -1.02
C LYS A 79 7.44 7.17 -2.22
N LEU A 80 8.30 7.16 -3.25
CA LEU A 80 8.09 6.34 -4.45
C LEU A 80 8.01 4.86 -4.08
N THR A 81 8.91 4.41 -3.21
CA THR A 81 8.97 3.01 -2.77
C THR A 81 7.73 2.63 -1.96
N ALA A 82 7.29 3.47 -1.02
CA ALA A 82 6.07 3.23 -0.25
C ALA A 82 4.85 3.07 -1.18
N TYR A 83 4.67 3.97 -2.13
CA TYR A 83 3.61 3.87 -3.15
C TYR A 83 3.72 2.61 -4.01
N ALA A 84 4.92 2.24 -4.45
CA ALA A 84 5.13 1.07 -5.30
C ALA A 84 4.85 -0.26 -4.53
N LEU A 85 5.20 -0.32 -3.25
CA LEU A 85 4.96 -1.48 -2.38
C LEU A 85 3.47 -1.76 -2.11
N GLU A 86 2.56 -0.81 -2.36
CA GLU A 86 1.11 -1.08 -2.36
C GLU A 86 0.67 -2.00 -3.50
N LYS A 87 1.49 -2.13 -4.54
CA LYS A 87 1.21 -2.98 -5.72
C LYS A 87 1.78 -4.38 -5.49
N GLU A 88 0.90 -5.37 -5.41
CA GLU A 88 1.28 -6.78 -5.19
C GLU A 88 2.30 -7.28 -6.22
N ALA A 89 2.11 -6.94 -7.50
CA ALA A 89 3.04 -7.31 -8.56
C ALA A 89 4.45 -6.75 -8.32
N PHE A 90 4.56 -5.50 -7.84
CA PHE A 90 5.85 -4.90 -7.52
C PHE A 90 6.51 -5.61 -6.33
N ARG A 91 5.75 -5.82 -5.23
CA ARG A 91 6.26 -6.58 -4.06
C ARG A 91 6.79 -7.95 -4.48
N ARG A 92 6.04 -8.70 -5.30
CA ARG A 92 6.45 -10.03 -5.80
C ARG A 92 7.75 -9.97 -6.60
N ILE A 93 7.88 -9.01 -7.53
CA ILE A 93 9.07 -8.88 -8.38
C ILE A 93 10.29 -8.54 -7.54
N VAL A 94 10.23 -7.50 -6.70
CA VAL A 94 11.40 -7.01 -5.97
C VAL A 94 11.87 -7.95 -4.86
N SER A 95 10.98 -8.79 -4.32
CA SER A 95 11.30 -9.81 -3.31
C SER A 95 11.83 -11.11 -3.91
N THR A 96 11.77 -11.26 -5.23
CA THR A 96 12.29 -12.46 -5.91
C THR A 96 13.82 -12.50 -5.85
N THR A 97 14.39 -13.56 -5.28
CA THR A 97 15.83 -13.74 -5.15
C THR A 97 16.49 -14.16 -6.48
N SER A 98 15.81 -14.95 -7.28
CA SER A 98 16.25 -15.32 -8.63
C SER A 98 15.07 -15.90 -9.44
N ILE A 99 15.19 -15.80 -10.77
CA ILE A 99 14.23 -16.38 -11.71
C ILE A 99 14.95 -16.78 -13.01
N THR A 100 14.43 -17.79 -13.69
CA THR A 100 14.89 -18.16 -15.05
C THR A 100 13.80 -17.79 -16.05
N ILE A 101 14.16 -16.99 -17.05
CA ILE A 101 13.28 -16.55 -18.14
C ILE A 101 13.88 -17.01 -19.46
N GLY A 102 13.26 -18.03 -20.08
CA GLY A 102 13.89 -18.74 -21.20
C GLY A 102 15.25 -19.31 -20.78
N GLU A 103 16.33 -18.90 -21.46
CA GLU A 103 17.70 -19.30 -21.15
C GLU A 103 18.42 -18.33 -20.18
N ARG A 104 17.75 -17.27 -19.71
CA ARG A 104 18.34 -16.22 -18.89
C ARG A 104 18.10 -16.49 -17.40
N TYR A 105 19.18 -16.78 -16.67
CA TYR A 105 19.12 -16.83 -15.21
C TYR A 105 19.38 -15.42 -14.64
N LEU A 106 18.43 -14.89 -13.91
CA LEU A 106 18.46 -13.56 -13.29
C LEU A 106 18.53 -13.72 -11.77
N ALA A 107 19.65 -13.32 -11.17
CA ALA A 107 19.81 -13.28 -9.72
C ALA A 107 19.70 -11.84 -9.22
N ASN A 108 18.88 -11.63 -8.20
CA ASN A 108 18.71 -10.31 -7.63
C ASN A 108 20.00 -9.79 -7.00
N HIS A 109 20.39 -8.58 -7.36
CA HIS A 109 21.60 -7.95 -6.83
C HIS A 109 21.44 -7.51 -5.37
N ASN A 110 20.21 -7.43 -4.84
CA ASN A 110 19.96 -7.04 -3.46
C ASN A 110 20.27 -8.19 -2.48
N LYS A 111 21.41 -8.09 -1.81
CA LYS A 111 21.88 -9.09 -0.86
C LYS A 111 21.01 -9.14 0.42
N LEU A 112 20.32 -8.05 0.78
CA LEU A 112 19.48 -7.99 1.98
C LEU A 112 18.34 -8.99 1.95
N LEU A 113 17.89 -9.44 0.77
CA LEU A 113 16.91 -10.54 0.66
C LEU A 113 17.38 -11.87 1.31
N LYS A 114 18.68 -12.01 1.55
CA LYS A 114 19.29 -13.18 2.21
C LYS A 114 19.89 -12.85 3.58
N LEU A 115 20.22 -11.58 3.82
CA LEU A 115 20.96 -11.14 5.00
C LEU A 115 20.04 -10.57 6.09
N TYR A 116 18.84 -10.12 5.74
CA TYR A 116 17.95 -9.43 6.67
C TYR A 116 16.56 -10.06 6.69
N ASP A 117 16.13 -10.50 7.86
CA ASP A 117 14.83 -11.14 8.02
C ASP A 117 13.69 -10.14 7.80
N GLY A 118 12.66 -10.58 7.06
CA GLY A 118 11.54 -9.73 6.64
C GLY A 118 11.85 -8.81 5.46
N CYS A 119 13.04 -8.86 4.84
CA CYS A 119 13.39 -8.03 3.68
C CYS A 119 12.47 -8.31 2.48
N LEU A 120 11.86 -7.24 1.95
CA LEU A 120 10.98 -7.26 0.79
C LEU A 120 11.67 -6.88 -0.54
N GLY A 121 12.88 -6.36 -0.49
CA GLY A 121 13.61 -5.85 -1.65
C GLY A 121 14.36 -4.56 -1.27
N VAL A 122 14.58 -3.58 -2.16
CA VAL A 122 13.85 -3.21 -3.36
C VAL A 122 14.82 -3.09 -4.55
N LYS A 123 15.78 -2.13 -4.51
CA LYS A 123 16.64 -1.83 -5.66
C LYS A 123 18.02 -1.32 -5.26
N THR A 124 19.05 -1.86 -5.89
CA THR A 124 20.43 -1.38 -5.84
C THR A 124 20.71 -0.43 -6.99
N GLY A 125 21.61 0.52 -6.82
CA GLY A 125 22.10 1.39 -7.87
C GLY A 125 23.58 1.69 -7.71
N TYR A 126 24.24 1.93 -8.83
CA TYR A 126 25.60 2.40 -8.87
C TYR A 126 25.93 3.12 -10.17
N THR A 127 26.49 4.31 -10.05
CA THR A 127 27.22 4.98 -11.13
C THR A 127 28.51 5.56 -10.56
N LYS A 128 29.45 5.95 -11.44
CA LYS A 128 30.69 6.59 -10.95
C LYS A 128 30.45 7.95 -10.31
N ALA A 129 29.43 8.68 -10.75
CA ALA A 129 29.09 9.99 -10.22
C ALA A 129 28.29 9.89 -8.93
N ALA A 130 27.27 9.03 -8.88
CA ALA A 130 26.37 8.90 -7.73
C ALA A 130 26.95 8.03 -6.58
N GLY A 131 27.94 7.18 -6.86
CA GLY A 131 28.37 6.16 -5.91
C GLY A 131 27.35 5.03 -5.77
N ARG A 132 27.45 4.26 -4.68
CA ARG A 132 26.47 3.20 -4.36
C ARG A 132 25.20 3.82 -3.78
N THR A 133 24.07 3.35 -4.25
CA THR A 133 22.74 3.74 -3.75
C THR A 133 21.95 2.49 -3.47
N LEU A 134 21.19 2.49 -2.40
CA LEU A 134 20.32 1.38 -2.04
C LEU A 134 18.97 1.88 -1.56
N VAL A 135 17.93 1.24 -2.05
CA VAL A 135 16.58 1.30 -1.49
C VAL A 135 16.25 -0.09 -0.99
N SER A 136 15.92 -0.21 0.29
CA SER A 136 15.41 -1.46 0.85
C SER A 136 14.09 -1.23 1.57
N ALA A 137 13.34 -2.32 1.73
CA ALA A 137 12.16 -2.37 2.56
C ALA A 137 12.14 -3.68 3.33
N ALA A 138 11.62 -3.64 4.54
CA ALA A 138 11.40 -4.84 5.35
C ALA A 138 10.06 -4.75 6.08
N GLU A 139 9.46 -5.91 6.36
CA GLU A 139 8.20 -6.00 7.08
C GLU A 139 8.34 -6.93 8.29
N ARG A 140 7.87 -6.46 9.46
CA ARG A 140 7.76 -7.24 10.69
C ARG A 140 6.41 -6.93 11.35
N GLU A 141 5.65 -7.94 11.71
CA GLU A 141 4.36 -7.82 12.41
C GLU A 141 3.35 -6.89 11.72
N GLY A 142 3.42 -6.80 10.36
CA GLY A 142 2.56 -5.95 9.55
C GLY A 142 3.00 -4.49 9.47
N LEU A 143 4.13 -4.12 10.09
CA LEU A 143 4.79 -2.83 9.90
C LEU A 143 5.83 -2.95 8.78
N THR A 144 5.67 -2.15 7.73
CA THR A 144 6.66 -2.05 6.64
C THR A 144 7.49 -0.78 6.80
N LEU A 145 8.80 -0.93 6.82
CA LEU A 145 9.75 0.19 6.80
C LEU A 145 10.51 0.25 5.47
N VAL A 146 10.80 1.46 5.03
CA VAL A 146 11.62 1.75 3.85
C VAL A 146 12.89 2.47 4.29
N CYS A 147 14.03 2.00 3.84
CA CYS A 147 15.33 2.63 4.04
C CYS A 147 15.96 3.02 2.71
N VAL A 148 16.57 4.19 2.65
CA VAL A 148 17.25 4.71 1.45
C VAL A 148 18.58 5.32 1.85
N THR A 149 19.68 4.84 1.25
CA THR A 149 21.00 5.48 1.33
C THR A 149 21.48 5.89 -0.06
N LEU A 150 22.16 7.01 -0.13
CA LEU A 150 22.73 7.59 -1.34
C LEU A 150 24.22 7.85 -1.11
N CYS A 151 25.07 7.43 -2.07
CA CYS A 151 26.52 7.54 -2.01
C CYS A 151 27.11 6.89 -0.74
N ASP A 152 26.66 5.67 -0.44
CA ASP A 152 27.01 4.96 0.78
C ASP A 152 27.86 3.72 0.47
N GLY A 153 29.08 3.66 1.01
CA GLY A 153 30.06 2.59 0.77
C GLY A 153 29.75 1.31 1.56
N ASP A 154 29.04 1.40 2.67
CA ASP A 154 28.67 0.27 3.54
C ASP A 154 27.17 0.01 3.60
N ASP A 155 26.48 0.31 2.51
CA ASP A 155 25.02 0.31 2.37
C ASP A 155 24.31 -0.91 2.97
N TRP A 156 24.92 -2.12 2.93
CA TRP A 156 24.31 -3.33 3.49
C TRP A 156 24.22 -3.29 5.02
N ASN A 157 25.32 -2.94 5.69
CA ASN A 157 25.36 -2.85 7.14
C ASN A 157 24.53 -1.68 7.65
N ASP A 158 24.62 -0.53 6.97
CA ASP A 158 23.88 0.67 7.34
C ASP A 158 22.37 0.44 7.20
N HIS A 159 21.90 -0.22 6.13
CA HIS A 159 20.48 -0.55 5.99
C HIS A 159 19.99 -1.53 7.05
N MET A 160 20.78 -2.56 7.41
CA MET A 160 20.38 -3.47 8.50
C MET A 160 20.26 -2.72 9.83
N ALA A 161 21.23 -1.87 10.16
CA ALA A 161 21.21 -1.08 11.38
C ALA A 161 20.06 -0.05 11.41
N LEU A 162 19.81 0.65 10.29
CA LEU A 162 18.74 1.63 10.17
C LEU A 162 17.33 0.97 10.25
N LEU A 163 17.15 -0.19 9.63
CA LEU A 163 15.91 -0.94 9.73
C LEU A 163 15.66 -1.44 11.14
N ASP A 164 16.68 -2.01 11.82
CA ASP A 164 16.57 -2.42 13.22
C ASP A 164 16.27 -1.23 14.13
N TYR A 165 16.93 -0.10 13.92
CA TYR A 165 16.63 1.13 14.63
C TYR A 165 15.18 1.59 14.41
N GLY A 166 14.72 1.62 13.15
CA GLY A 166 13.35 1.99 12.81
C GLY A 166 12.32 1.07 13.48
N PHE A 167 12.52 -0.26 13.44
CA PHE A 167 11.63 -1.21 14.11
C PHE A 167 11.68 -1.08 15.65
N SER A 168 12.79 -0.61 16.22
CA SER A 168 12.86 -0.32 17.67
C SER A 168 12.07 0.92 18.10
N LEU A 169 11.87 1.88 17.18
CA LEU A 169 11.13 3.11 17.42
C LEU A 169 9.64 2.99 17.15
N CYS A 170 9.26 2.15 16.21
CA CYS A 170 7.89 2.00 15.72
C CYS A 170 7.24 0.74 16.27
N ARG A 171 5.95 0.83 16.58
CA ARG A 171 5.11 -0.34 16.89
C ARG A 171 3.82 -0.27 16.09
N MET A 172 3.31 -1.43 15.66
CA MET A 172 1.98 -1.51 15.08
C MET A 172 0.94 -1.48 16.21
N GLU A 173 0.09 -0.47 16.23
CA GLU A 173 -1.02 -0.36 17.19
C GLU A 173 -2.31 -0.83 16.55
N THR A 174 -3.06 -1.69 17.24
CA THR A 174 -4.42 -2.07 16.85
C THR A 174 -5.41 -1.24 17.67
N ALA A 175 -5.85 -0.11 17.12
CA ALA A 175 -6.76 0.82 17.79
C ALA A 175 -8.16 0.24 17.99
N ALA A 176 -8.61 -0.60 17.04
CA ALA A 176 -9.84 -1.39 17.17
C ALA A 176 -9.69 -2.72 16.42
N PRO A 177 -9.74 -3.87 17.11
CA PRO A 177 -9.69 -5.16 16.45
C PRO A 177 -10.99 -5.46 15.70
N ALA A 178 -10.91 -6.28 14.65
CA ALA A 178 -12.06 -6.80 13.92
C ALA A 178 -13.10 -7.42 14.86
N GLY A 179 -14.37 -7.20 14.57
CA GLY A 179 -15.47 -7.67 15.40
C GLY A 179 -15.73 -6.86 16.68
N ARG A 180 -14.88 -5.88 17.03
CA ARG A 180 -15.15 -4.99 18.17
C ARG A 180 -16.31 -4.04 17.87
N VAL A 181 -17.32 -4.03 18.73
CA VAL A 181 -18.44 -3.07 18.64
C VAL A 181 -17.97 -1.69 19.06
N LEU A 182 -18.09 -0.73 18.17
CA LEU A 182 -17.65 0.65 18.36
C LEU A 182 -18.79 1.65 18.43
N ALA A 183 -19.95 1.32 17.83
CA ALA A 183 -21.13 2.18 17.79
C ALA A 183 -22.42 1.38 17.73
N SER A 184 -23.56 2.07 17.69
CA SER A 184 -24.85 1.48 17.33
C SER A 184 -25.69 2.48 16.55
N VAL A 185 -26.48 2.01 15.58
CA VAL A 185 -27.35 2.83 14.75
C VAL A 185 -28.82 2.54 15.06
N GLN A 186 -29.70 3.56 14.98
CA GLN A 186 -31.14 3.36 15.06
C GLN A 186 -31.69 2.73 13.77
N VAL A 187 -32.62 1.80 13.89
CA VAL A 187 -33.30 1.16 12.75
C VAL A 187 -34.77 1.55 12.71
N ARG A 188 -35.15 2.23 11.65
CA ARG A 188 -36.57 2.64 11.46
C ARG A 188 -37.37 1.51 10.84
N GLY A 189 -38.50 1.17 11.45
CA GLY A 189 -39.38 0.08 10.99
C GLY A 189 -38.80 -1.31 11.13
N GLY A 190 -37.81 -1.48 12.03
CA GLY A 190 -37.16 -2.74 12.30
C GLY A 190 -37.66 -3.47 13.53
N SER A 191 -37.48 -4.79 13.57
CA SER A 191 -37.74 -5.65 14.72
C SER A 191 -36.85 -5.32 15.94
N SER A 192 -35.69 -4.73 15.70
CA SER A 192 -34.80 -4.17 16.71
C SER A 192 -34.69 -2.67 16.49
N ALA A 193 -34.89 -1.86 17.55
CA ALA A 193 -34.79 -0.41 17.46
C ALA A 193 -33.34 0.09 17.20
N ARG A 194 -32.34 -0.70 17.58
CA ARG A 194 -30.92 -0.41 17.38
C ARG A 194 -30.17 -1.67 16.98
N VAL A 195 -29.14 -1.48 16.12
CA VAL A 195 -28.23 -2.55 15.72
C VAL A 195 -26.81 -2.11 16.10
N PRO A 196 -26.03 -2.98 16.79
CA PRO A 196 -24.61 -2.70 17.06
C PRO A 196 -23.81 -2.75 15.76
N LEU A 197 -22.81 -1.87 15.68
CA LEU A 197 -21.88 -1.77 14.57
C LEU A 197 -20.47 -2.15 15.03
N MET A 198 -19.83 -3.06 14.33
CA MET A 198 -18.49 -3.54 14.61
C MET A 198 -17.53 -3.22 13.47
N ALA A 199 -16.24 -3.11 13.78
CA ALA A 199 -15.20 -3.01 12.78
C ALA A 199 -15.17 -4.31 11.93
N ASP A 200 -15.13 -4.19 10.62
CA ASP A 200 -15.06 -5.34 9.70
C ASP A 200 -13.66 -5.95 9.63
N GLU A 201 -12.65 -5.13 9.86
CA GLU A 201 -11.25 -5.52 9.93
C GLU A 201 -10.50 -4.79 11.06
N ASP A 202 -9.24 -5.16 11.31
CA ASP A 202 -8.41 -4.49 12.31
C ASP A 202 -8.09 -3.06 11.88
N LEU A 203 -8.48 -2.07 12.69
CA LEU A 203 -8.05 -0.68 12.53
C LEU A 203 -6.65 -0.53 13.11
N ARG A 204 -5.64 -0.57 12.25
CA ARG A 204 -4.23 -0.58 12.64
C ARG A 204 -3.49 0.61 12.07
N TYR A 205 -2.52 1.12 12.84
CA TYR A 205 -1.62 2.18 12.37
C TYR A 205 -0.28 2.11 13.10
N PRO A 206 0.86 2.36 12.41
CA PRO A 206 2.17 2.41 13.05
C PRO A 206 2.32 3.67 13.89
N LEU A 207 2.79 3.52 15.13
CA LEU A 207 3.06 4.62 16.06
C LEU A 207 4.54 4.66 16.43
N MET A 208 5.02 5.87 16.72
CA MET A 208 6.38 6.12 17.23
C MET A 208 6.31 6.59 18.69
N GLY A 209 7.22 6.07 19.52
CA GLY A 209 7.36 6.51 20.92
C GLY A 209 6.02 6.51 21.67
N GLU A 210 5.64 7.66 22.26
CA GLU A 210 4.44 7.84 23.09
C GLU A 210 3.19 8.30 22.31
N GLU A 211 3.22 8.27 20.97
CA GLU A 211 2.07 8.61 20.14
C GLU A 211 0.85 7.75 20.48
N LYS A 212 -0.35 8.35 20.37
CA LYS A 212 -1.63 7.70 20.66
C LYS A 212 -2.66 8.01 19.58
N LEU A 213 -3.45 6.99 19.22
CA LEU A 213 -4.58 7.14 18.32
C LEU A 213 -5.85 7.53 19.08
N THR A 214 -6.65 8.38 18.45
CA THR A 214 -8.04 8.61 18.83
C THR A 214 -8.94 7.95 17.78
N VAL A 215 -9.88 7.11 18.21
CA VAL A 215 -10.84 6.45 17.31
C VAL A 215 -12.18 7.13 17.38
N VAL A 216 -12.75 7.49 16.23
CA VAL A 216 -14.07 8.08 16.09
C VAL A 216 -14.92 7.20 15.19
N ALA A 217 -16.12 6.82 15.66
CA ALA A 217 -17.09 6.09 14.86
C ALA A 217 -18.07 7.09 14.20
N GLU A 218 -18.06 7.16 12.89
CA GLU A 218 -18.97 7.98 12.09
C GLU A 218 -20.10 7.11 11.56
N THR A 219 -21.34 7.41 11.98
CA THR A 219 -22.53 6.66 11.61
C THR A 219 -23.68 7.59 11.25
N PRO A 220 -24.59 7.19 10.36
CA PRO A 220 -25.84 7.92 10.16
C PRO A 220 -26.67 7.87 11.45
N VAL A 221 -27.54 8.85 11.63
CA VAL A 221 -28.46 8.91 12.80
C VAL A 221 -29.36 7.69 12.84
N SER A 222 -29.86 7.25 11.66
CA SER A 222 -30.73 6.07 11.53
C SER A 222 -30.64 5.47 10.14
N VAL A 223 -30.96 4.18 10.01
CA VAL A 223 -31.13 3.44 8.76
C VAL A 223 -32.50 2.81 8.66
N PRO A 224 -33.07 2.58 7.47
CA PRO A 224 -34.31 1.84 7.31
C PRO A 224 -34.08 0.32 7.47
N ALA A 225 -35.11 -0.39 7.97
CA ALA A 225 -35.11 -1.85 7.91
C ALA A 225 -35.45 -2.35 6.49
N PRO A 226 -34.99 -3.56 6.08
CA PRO A 226 -34.24 -4.49 6.90
C PRO A 226 -32.73 -4.14 6.97
N VAL A 227 -32.09 -4.51 8.07
CA VAL A 227 -30.63 -4.50 8.22
C VAL A 227 -30.14 -5.95 8.28
N VAL A 228 -29.09 -6.27 7.54
CA VAL A 228 -28.49 -7.61 7.53
C VAL A 228 -27.08 -7.59 8.13
N PRO A 229 -26.64 -8.67 8.80
CA PRO A 229 -25.29 -8.77 9.32
C PRO A 229 -24.27 -8.58 8.19
N GLY A 230 -23.17 -7.86 8.47
CA GLY A 230 -22.14 -7.53 7.47
C GLY A 230 -22.48 -6.34 6.57
N GLN A 231 -23.70 -5.76 6.67
CA GLN A 231 -24.02 -4.54 5.92
C GLN A 231 -23.19 -3.36 6.41
N VAL A 232 -22.46 -2.72 5.49
CA VAL A 232 -21.70 -1.49 5.79
C VAL A 232 -22.67 -0.34 6.09
N ILE A 233 -22.50 0.31 7.24
CA ILE A 233 -23.38 1.39 7.72
C ILE A 233 -22.61 2.66 8.07
N GLY A 234 -21.34 2.56 8.44
CA GLY A 234 -20.51 3.69 8.83
C GLY A 234 -19.03 3.41 8.66
N LYS A 235 -18.19 4.26 9.26
CA LYS A 235 -16.74 4.09 9.29
C LYS A 235 -16.20 4.35 10.69
N ALA A 236 -15.20 3.59 11.10
CA ALA A 236 -14.32 3.94 12.22
C ALA A 236 -13.07 4.59 11.66
N ARG A 237 -12.73 5.78 12.16
CA ARG A 237 -11.55 6.53 11.74
C ARG A 237 -10.57 6.67 12.89
N ALA A 238 -9.30 6.47 12.62
CA ALA A 238 -8.22 6.72 13.56
C ALA A 238 -7.55 8.05 13.23
N TYR A 239 -7.32 8.85 14.26
CA TYR A 239 -6.68 10.16 14.18
C TYR A 239 -5.38 10.16 15.00
N LEU A 240 -4.32 10.68 14.42
CA LEU A 240 -3.05 10.99 15.07
C LEU A 240 -2.83 12.50 15.03
N ALA A 241 -2.66 13.14 16.19
CA ALA A 241 -2.51 14.59 16.31
C ALA A 241 -3.60 15.42 15.58
N GLY A 242 -4.81 14.87 15.43
CA GLY A 242 -5.94 15.51 14.76
C GLY A 242 -6.05 15.25 13.26
N GLU A 243 -5.09 14.58 12.66
CA GLU A 243 -5.12 14.15 11.25
C GLU A 243 -5.63 12.72 11.14
N GLU A 244 -6.52 12.44 10.16
CA GLU A 244 -6.98 11.09 9.86
C GLU A 244 -5.83 10.29 9.24
N VAL A 245 -5.53 9.14 9.86
CA VAL A 245 -4.40 8.31 9.45
C VAL A 245 -4.82 6.90 8.99
N ALA A 246 -5.98 6.41 9.41
CA ALA A 246 -6.53 5.13 8.98
C ALA A 246 -8.06 5.09 9.14
N SER A 247 -8.74 4.25 8.39
CA SER A 247 -10.17 3.99 8.57
C SER A 247 -10.54 2.58 8.15
N VAL A 248 -11.57 2.02 8.80
CA VAL A 248 -12.20 0.74 8.44
C VAL A 248 -13.71 0.90 8.40
N ASP A 249 -14.39 0.01 7.70
CA ASP A 249 -15.85 0.02 7.64
C ASP A 249 -16.47 -0.46 8.96
N LEU A 250 -17.61 0.13 9.33
CA LEU A 250 -18.45 -0.33 10.41
C LEU A 250 -19.63 -1.10 9.82
N VAL A 251 -19.69 -2.39 10.15
CA VAL A 251 -20.71 -3.31 9.66
C VAL A 251 -21.71 -3.69 10.75
N ALA A 252 -22.94 -3.98 10.34
CA ALA A 252 -23.96 -4.45 11.25
C ALA A 252 -23.58 -5.81 11.87
N ALA A 253 -23.53 -5.88 13.21
CA ALA A 253 -23.23 -7.09 13.95
C ALA A 253 -24.43 -8.02 14.14
N ALA A 254 -25.65 -7.51 13.94
CA ALA A 254 -26.89 -8.25 14.13
C ALA A 254 -27.96 -7.83 13.10
N PRO A 255 -28.92 -8.71 12.78
CA PRO A 255 -30.01 -8.37 11.88
C PRO A 255 -31.07 -7.52 12.56
N SER A 256 -31.85 -6.76 11.75
CA SER A 256 -33.14 -6.18 12.15
C SER A 256 -34.09 -6.33 10.96
N ALA A 257 -35.03 -7.26 11.06
CA ALA A 257 -36.03 -7.50 10.02
C ALA A 257 -37.02 -6.33 9.96
N ARG A 258 -37.63 -6.11 8.80
CA ARG A 258 -38.72 -5.14 8.65
C ARG A 258 -39.95 -5.63 9.45
N VAL A 259 -40.54 -4.75 10.25
CA VAL A 259 -41.82 -5.01 10.90
C VAL A 259 -42.91 -4.60 9.91
N GLU A 260 -43.71 -5.58 9.44
CA GLU A 260 -44.93 -5.33 8.71
C GLU A 260 -46.00 -5.06 9.73
N PHE A 261 -46.57 -3.84 9.76
CA PHE A 261 -47.80 -3.60 10.46
C PHE A 261 -48.89 -4.31 9.65
N GLN A 262 -49.43 -5.41 10.18
CA GLN A 262 -50.74 -5.86 9.73
C GLN A 262 -51.74 -4.76 10.08
N GLU A 263 -52.33 -4.13 9.09
CA GLU A 263 -53.56 -3.37 9.31
C GLU A 263 -54.58 -4.38 9.88
N GLU A 264 -54.83 -4.31 11.21
CA GLU A 264 -56.00 -4.98 11.78
C GLU A 264 -57.17 -4.44 10.98
N SER A 265 -57.81 -5.34 10.23
CA SER A 265 -59.07 -5.05 9.52
C SER A 265 -59.97 -4.30 10.46
N SER A 266 -60.32 -3.09 10.04
CA SER A 266 -61.01 -2.04 10.77
C SER A 266 -62.06 -2.59 11.69
N ILE A 267 -62.03 -2.21 12.96
CA ILE A 267 -63.08 -2.39 13.98
C ILE A 267 -64.44 -1.95 13.43
N PHE A 268 -64.52 -1.12 12.38
CA PHE A 268 -65.72 -0.69 11.68
C PHE A 268 -66.50 -1.80 10.97
N GLU A 269 -65.83 -2.87 10.46
CA GLU A 269 -66.53 -3.99 9.82
C GLU A 269 -67.25 -4.95 10.83
N ARG A 270 -66.85 -4.91 12.10
CA ARG A 270 -67.47 -5.73 13.16
C ARG A 270 -68.76 -5.12 13.78
N PHE A 271 -68.99 -3.85 13.53
CA PHE A 271 -70.14 -3.16 14.15
C PHE A 271 -71.27 -2.75 13.16
N PHE A 272 -71.06 -2.87 11.85
CA PHE A 272 -72.01 -2.46 10.81
C PHE A 272 -72.17 -3.46 9.65
N GLY A 273 -71.83 -4.74 9.84
CA GLY A 273 -72.14 -5.83 8.95
C GLY A 273 -73.33 -6.65 9.43
#